data_13e9405c55fdd4a9ec36de44460db950
#
_entry.id   13e9405c55fdd4a9ec36de44460db950
#
_cell.length_a   1.000
_cell.length_b   1.000
_cell.length_c   1.000
_cell.angle_alpha   90.00
_cell.angle_beta   90.00
_cell.angle_gamma   90.00
#
_symmetry.space_group_name_H-M   'P 1'
#
loop_
_entity.id
_entity.type
_entity.pdbx_description
1 polymer ?
#
loop_
_entity_poly.entity_id
_entity_poly.type
_entity_poly.pdbx_seq_one_letter_code
_entity_poly.pdbx_strand_id
1 'polypeptide(L)'
;ARLRHSGFDENNPIYKQVVTGYPFSFENAIAGKTGTTQNQSDGWFMGMVPNLATGVWVGGEDRSIHFKDIGYGQGATMALPIWANYMKGLYNSPELGVSQDPFSEPGVITIRLDCESIEKQQLLNTDTQEEDLDSFGF
;
A
#
# COMPACT_ATOMS: atom_id res chain seq x y z
N ALA A 1 0.92 -11.08 -10.19
CA ALA A 1 1.16 -10.84 -8.76
C ALA A 1 -0.14 -11.11 -8.00
N ARG A 2 -0.10 -11.95 -6.99
CA ARG A 2 -1.21 -12.02 -6.04
C ARG A 2 -1.21 -10.71 -5.27
N LEU A 3 -2.35 -10.04 -5.19
CA LEU A 3 -2.49 -8.86 -4.35
C LEU A 3 -2.29 -9.30 -2.89
N ARG A 4 -1.10 -9.09 -2.37
CA ARG A 4 -0.75 -9.46 -1.00
C ARG A 4 -0.94 -8.24 -0.10
N HIS A 5 -1.59 -8.45 1.02
CA HIS A 5 -1.64 -7.45 2.08
C HIS A 5 -0.34 -7.52 2.89
N SER A 6 0.33 -6.39 3.15
CA SER A 6 1.49 -6.34 4.05
C SER A 6 1.08 -6.83 5.45
N GLY A 7 1.78 -7.81 5.98
CA GLY A 7 1.46 -8.45 7.28
C GLY A 7 0.69 -9.77 7.16
N PHE A 8 0.56 -10.31 5.98
CA PHE A 8 -0.10 -11.59 5.73
C PHE A 8 0.87 -12.76 5.94
N ASP A 9 0.50 -13.69 6.82
CA ASP A 9 1.17 -14.98 6.95
C ASP A 9 0.53 -16.00 6.00
N GLU A 10 1.32 -16.51 5.06
CA GLU A 10 0.87 -17.50 4.06
C GLU A 10 0.39 -18.83 4.70
N ASN A 11 0.82 -19.11 5.94
CA ASN A 11 0.43 -20.29 6.69
C ASN A 11 -0.87 -20.11 7.49
N ASN A 12 -1.41 -18.87 7.55
CA ASN A 12 -2.64 -18.61 8.27
C ASN A 12 -3.85 -19.17 7.49
N PRO A 13 -4.70 -20.03 8.09
CA PRO A 13 -5.90 -20.59 7.42
C PRO A 13 -6.87 -19.52 6.91
N ILE A 14 -6.99 -18.38 7.60
CA ILE A 14 -7.83 -17.25 7.21
C ILE A 14 -7.31 -16.62 5.91
N TYR A 15 -5.99 -16.58 5.74
CA TYR A 15 -5.35 -16.09 4.52
C TYR A 15 -5.76 -16.88 3.28
N LYS A 16 -5.76 -18.21 3.36
CA LYS A 16 -6.19 -19.07 2.24
C LYS A 16 -7.63 -18.81 1.83
N GLN A 17 -8.52 -18.56 2.78
CA GLN A 17 -9.92 -18.23 2.50
C GLN A 17 -10.08 -16.87 1.82
N VAL A 18 -9.38 -15.85 2.28
CA VAL A 18 -9.44 -14.50 1.70
C VAL A 18 -8.82 -14.44 0.31
N VAL A 19 -7.68 -15.11 0.10
CA VAL A 19 -6.99 -15.13 -1.21
C VAL A 19 -7.74 -15.97 -2.24
N THR A 20 -8.37 -17.07 -1.83
CA THR A 20 -9.19 -17.90 -2.72
C THR A 20 -10.56 -17.27 -3.05
N GLY A 21 -10.97 -16.24 -2.29
CA GLY A 21 -12.21 -15.49 -2.52
C GLY A 21 -12.14 -14.45 -3.62
N TYR A 22 -10.94 -14.02 -4.05
CA TYR A 22 -10.80 -13.01 -5.10
C TYR A 22 -10.59 -13.67 -6.47
N PRO A 23 -11.54 -13.51 -7.42
CA PRO A 23 -11.44 -14.09 -8.76
C PRO A 23 -10.46 -13.30 -9.67
N PHE A 24 -9.62 -12.44 -9.09
CA PHE A 24 -8.70 -11.59 -9.83
C PHE A 24 -7.26 -12.06 -9.63
N SER A 25 -6.58 -12.28 -10.74
CA SER A 25 -5.16 -12.58 -10.79
C SER A 25 -4.52 -11.66 -11.83
N PHE A 26 -3.43 -10.99 -11.43
CA PHE A 26 -2.60 -10.19 -12.30
C PHE A 26 -1.18 -10.75 -12.27
N GLU A 27 -0.56 -10.87 -13.43
CA GLU A 27 0.80 -11.42 -13.57
C GLU A 27 1.88 -10.35 -13.44
N ASN A 28 1.52 -9.10 -13.74
CA ASN A 28 2.41 -7.95 -13.67
C ASN A 28 2.60 -7.42 -12.25
N ALA A 29 3.63 -6.61 -12.07
CA ALA A 29 3.90 -5.91 -10.82
C ALA A 29 2.86 -4.82 -10.58
N ILE A 30 2.24 -4.82 -9.40
CA ILE A 30 1.26 -3.83 -8.97
C ILE A 30 1.63 -3.38 -7.56
N ALA A 31 1.73 -2.08 -7.34
CA ALA A 31 1.79 -1.50 -6.01
C ALA A 31 0.40 -1.05 -5.58
N GLY A 32 0.01 -1.31 -4.34
CA GLY A 32 -1.33 -0.93 -3.90
C GLY A 32 -1.47 -0.86 -2.38
N LYS A 33 -2.44 -0.05 -1.96
CA LYS A 33 -2.76 0.16 -0.55
C LYS A 33 -4.27 0.27 -0.36
N THR A 34 -4.78 -0.43 0.65
CA THR A 34 -6.16 -0.29 1.12
C THR A 34 -6.26 0.80 2.18
N GLY A 35 -7.42 1.44 2.26
CA GLY A 35 -7.82 2.30 3.35
C GLY A 35 -9.20 1.87 3.86
N THR A 36 -9.39 1.97 5.16
CA THR A 36 -10.68 1.71 5.81
C THR A 36 -10.84 2.72 6.93
N THR A 37 -11.93 3.45 6.94
CA THR A 37 -12.22 4.38 8.03
C THR A 37 -12.81 3.65 9.23
N GLN A 38 -12.78 4.32 10.38
CA GLN A 38 -13.42 3.83 11.58
C GLN A 38 -14.92 3.61 11.34
N ASN A 39 -15.49 2.62 12.01
CA ASN A 39 -16.89 2.24 11.85
C ASN A 39 -17.28 1.77 10.43
N GLN A 40 -16.31 1.37 9.61
CA GLN A 40 -16.53 0.80 8.26
C GLN A 40 -17.44 1.65 7.36
N SER A 41 -17.40 2.98 7.46
CA SER A 41 -18.21 3.89 6.65
C SER A 41 -17.64 4.13 5.26
N ASP A 42 -16.29 4.05 5.12
CA ASP A 42 -15.61 4.24 3.86
C ASP A 42 -14.52 3.19 3.64
N GLY A 43 -14.35 2.79 2.40
CA GLY A 43 -13.25 1.97 1.96
C GLY A 43 -12.55 2.53 0.73
N TRP A 44 -11.24 2.53 0.76
CA TRP A 44 -10.38 2.96 -0.32
C TRP A 44 -9.51 1.82 -0.82
N PHE A 45 -9.22 1.84 -2.09
CA PHE A 45 -8.09 1.13 -2.66
C PHE A 45 -7.38 2.04 -3.66
N MET A 46 -6.08 2.24 -3.43
CA MET A 46 -5.18 2.90 -4.37
C MET A 46 -4.29 1.86 -4.99
N GLY A 47 -4.20 1.86 -6.32
CA GLY A 47 -3.34 0.94 -7.07
C GLY A 47 -2.54 1.67 -8.13
N MET A 48 -1.32 1.20 -8.36
CA MET A 48 -0.37 1.78 -9.31
C MET A 48 0.29 0.70 -10.15
N VAL A 49 0.48 1.03 -11.41
CA VAL A 49 1.39 0.37 -12.35
C VAL A 49 2.34 1.44 -12.91
N PRO A 50 3.39 1.10 -13.67
CA PRO A 50 4.44 2.06 -14.04
C PRO A 50 3.96 3.38 -14.64
N ASN A 51 2.87 3.38 -15.41
CA ASN A 51 2.37 4.57 -16.10
C ASN A 51 0.94 4.99 -15.70
N LEU A 52 0.37 4.37 -14.67
CA LEU A 52 -0.99 4.69 -14.23
C LEU A 52 -1.13 4.54 -12.72
N ALA A 53 -1.68 5.55 -12.06
CA ALA A 53 -2.13 5.51 -10.67
C ALA A 53 -3.64 5.75 -10.61
N THR A 54 -4.37 4.89 -9.94
CA THR A 54 -5.83 4.98 -9.81
C THR A 54 -6.31 4.67 -8.42
N GLY A 55 -7.44 5.26 -8.04
CA GLY A 55 -8.08 5.02 -6.75
C GLY A 55 -9.55 4.71 -6.90
N VAL A 56 -10.05 3.90 -5.99
CA VAL A 56 -11.47 3.61 -5.81
C VAL A 56 -11.88 3.94 -4.39
N TRP A 57 -12.94 4.70 -4.27
CA TRP A 57 -13.61 4.97 -3.01
C TRP A 57 -15.01 4.36 -3.02
N VAL A 58 -15.38 3.77 -1.91
CA VAL A 58 -16.74 3.26 -1.65
C VAL A 58 -17.17 3.78 -0.29
N GLY A 59 -18.30 4.46 -0.23
CA GLY A 59 -18.84 5.01 1.00
C GLY A 59 -20.18 5.68 0.78
N GLY A 60 -20.80 6.14 1.86
CA GLY A 60 -22.00 6.95 1.86
C GLY A 60 -21.69 8.44 2.10
N GLU A 61 -22.62 9.32 1.75
CA GLU A 61 -22.53 10.76 2.04
C GLU A 61 -22.44 11.04 3.54
N ASP A 62 -23.14 10.24 4.34
CA ASP A 62 -23.17 10.33 5.78
C ASP A 62 -22.45 9.13 6.41
N ARG A 63 -21.59 9.39 7.40
CA ARG A 63 -20.85 8.36 8.14
C ARG A 63 -21.73 7.45 9.01
N SER A 64 -22.99 7.79 9.22
CA SER A 64 -23.97 6.89 9.82
C SER A 64 -24.30 5.71 8.91
N ILE A 65 -24.06 5.85 7.59
CA ILE A 65 -24.15 4.79 6.61
C ILE A 65 -22.87 3.98 6.66
N HIS A 66 -22.91 2.80 7.24
CA HIS A 66 -21.75 1.95 7.40
C HIS A 66 -22.09 0.46 7.37
N PHE A 67 -21.11 -0.36 7.12
CA PHE A 67 -21.27 -1.81 7.23
C PHE A 67 -21.29 -2.26 8.69
N LYS A 68 -22.06 -3.29 8.97
CA LYS A 68 -22.21 -3.83 10.33
C LYS A 68 -20.90 -4.39 10.90
N ASP A 69 -20.05 -4.94 10.04
CA ASP A 69 -18.80 -5.58 10.42
C ASP A 69 -17.67 -5.31 9.41
N ILE A 70 -16.45 -5.54 9.85
CA ILE A 70 -15.22 -5.31 9.05
C ILE A 70 -15.13 -6.27 7.86
N GLY A 71 -15.77 -7.43 7.91
CA GLY A 71 -15.70 -8.41 6.83
C GLY A 71 -16.24 -7.88 5.51
N TYR A 72 -17.26 -7.02 5.56
CA TYR A 72 -17.82 -6.35 4.39
C TYR A 72 -17.31 -4.93 4.21
N GLY A 73 -17.01 -4.24 5.31
CA GLY A 73 -16.71 -2.81 5.34
C GLY A 73 -15.23 -2.43 5.25
N GLN A 74 -14.36 -3.30 4.78
CA GLN A 74 -12.96 -2.95 4.56
C GLN A 74 -12.66 -2.64 3.09
N GLY A 75 -11.68 -1.79 2.84
CA GLY A 75 -11.28 -1.41 1.49
C GLY A 75 -10.91 -2.60 0.59
N ALA A 76 -10.39 -3.68 1.19
CA ALA A 76 -10.07 -4.91 0.46
C ALA A 76 -11.33 -5.65 -0.06
N THR A 77 -12.48 -5.53 0.60
CA THR A 77 -13.71 -6.21 0.18
C THR A 77 -14.62 -5.33 -0.66
N MET A 78 -14.67 -4.02 -0.43
CA MET A 78 -15.57 -3.15 -1.16
C MET A 78 -14.91 -2.34 -2.28
N ALA A 79 -13.67 -1.88 -2.13
CA ALA A 79 -13.00 -1.03 -3.13
C ALA A 79 -12.06 -1.81 -4.06
N LEU A 80 -11.28 -2.75 -3.54
CA LEU A 80 -10.34 -3.55 -4.32
C LEU A 80 -10.99 -4.34 -5.47
N PRO A 81 -12.15 -5.00 -5.30
CA PRO A 81 -12.79 -5.72 -6.41
C PRO A 81 -13.20 -4.80 -7.57
N ILE A 82 -13.64 -3.59 -7.27
CA ILE A 82 -13.99 -2.58 -8.28
C ILE A 82 -12.75 -2.16 -9.05
N TRP A 83 -11.67 -1.84 -8.33
CA TRP A 83 -10.38 -1.53 -8.91
C TRP A 83 -9.84 -2.66 -9.79
N ALA A 84 -9.93 -3.90 -9.33
CA ALA A 84 -9.47 -5.05 -10.08
C ALA A 84 -10.26 -5.27 -11.38
N ASN A 85 -11.58 -5.09 -11.37
CA ASN A 85 -12.40 -5.13 -12.57
C ASN A 85 -12.05 -4.00 -13.55
N TYR A 86 -11.82 -2.79 -13.04
CA TYR A 86 -11.38 -1.66 -13.84
C TYR A 86 -10.05 -1.95 -14.54
N MET A 87 -9.03 -2.42 -13.79
CA MET A 87 -7.72 -2.78 -14.36
C MET A 87 -7.82 -3.93 -15.37
N LYS A 88 -8.67 -4.92 -15.13
CA LYS A 88 -8.94 -5.98 -16.10
C LYS A 88 -9.52 -5.42 -17.40
N GLY A 89 -10.42 -4.46 -17.30
CA GLY A 89 -10.94 -3.76 -18.47
C GLY A 89 -9.86 -3.03 -19.25
N LEU A 90 -8.98 -2.29 -18.55
CA LEU A 90 -7.85 -1.59 -19.16
C LEU A 90 -6.89 -2.54 -19.89
N TYR A 91 -6.54 -3.66 -19.27
CA TYR A 91 -5.64 -4.65 -19.88
C TYR A 91 -6.25 -5.39 -21.07
N ASN A 92 -7.59 -5.44 -21.16
CA ASN A 92 -8.28 -5.94 -22.33
C ASN A 92 -8.43 -4.90 -23.46
N SER A 93 -7.94 -3.68 -23.25
CA SER A 93 -7.98 -2.56 -24.20
C SER A 93 -6.57 -2.03 -24.47
N PRO A 94 -5.77 -2.75 -25.30
CA PRO A 94 -4.37 -2.41 -25.54
C PRO A 94 -4.14 -1.00 -26.09
N GLU A 95 -5.13 -0.44 -26.77
CA GLU A 95 -5.11 0.92 -27.32
C GLU A 95 -4.95 2.00 -26.23
N LEU A 96 -5.27 1.68 -24.98
CA LEU A 96 -5.10 2.60 -23.84
C LEU A 96 -3.65 2.65 -23.32
N GLY A 97 -2.79 1.73 -23.75
CA GLY A 97 -1.37 1.75 -23.47
C GLY A 97 -1.02 1.61 -21.98
N VAL A 98 -1.86 0.94 -21.18
CA VAL A 98 -1.56 0.71 -19.75
C VAL A 98 -0.47 -0.34 -19.62
N SER A 99 0.65 0.04 -18.98
CA SER A 99 1.82 -0.82 -18.88
C SER A 99 1.59 -2.02 -17.96
N GLN A 100 2.11 -3.17 -18.39
CA GLN A 100 2.24 -4.38 -17.61
C GLN A 100 3.70 -4.71 -17.28
N ASP A 101 4.62 -3.78 -17.58
CA ASP A 101 6.04 -3.92 -17.29
C ASP A 101 6.30 -3.91 -15.78
N PRO A 102 7.46 -4.39 -15.33
CA PRO A 102 7.90 -4.17 -13.96
C PRO A 102 8.15 -2.68 -13.69
N PHE A 103 8.06 -2.26 -12.44
CA PHE A 103 8.51 -0.93 -12.05
C PHE A 103 9.99 -0.78 -12.31
N SER A 104 10.40 0.37 -12.84
CA SER A 104 11.81 0.71 -12.99
C SER A 104 12.47 0.79 -11.62
N GLU A 105 13.63 0.18 -11.50
CA GLU A 105 14.44 0.39 -10.31
C GLU A 105 14.87 1.87 -10.26
N PRO A 106 14.74 2.54 -9.12
CA PRO A 106 15.29 3.87 -8.97
C PRO A 106 16.80 3.78 -9.16
N GLY A 107 17.40 4.77 -9.80
CA GLY A 107 18.85 4.90 -9.92
C GLY A 107 19.54 4.95 -8.55
N VAL A 108 20.62 5.67 -8.39
CA VAL A 108 21.29 5.79 -7.10
C VAL A 108 20.34 6.42 -6.08
N ILE A 109 19.89 5.61 -5.12
CA ILE A 109 19.10 6.09 -3.97
C ILE A 109 20.09 6.70 -2.98
N THR A 110 20.08 8.02 -2.87
CA THR A 110 20.93 8.76 -1.92
C THR A 110 20.33 8.80 -0.51
N ILE A 111 19.07 8.45 -0.38
CA ILE A 111 18.36 8.40 0.90
C ILE A 111 18.49 6.99 1.46
N ARG A 112 18.91 6.87 2.71
CA ARG A 112 18.95 5.59 3.40
C ARG A 112 17.52 5.15 3.72
N LEU A 113 17.19 3.92 3.36
CA LEU A 113 15.86 3.34 3.54
C LEU A 113 15.79 2.37 4.73
N ASP A 114 16.93 2.08 5.37
CA ASP A 114 16.99 1.22 6.54
C ASP A 114 16.94 2.03 7.84
N CYS A 115 16.03 1.70 8.73
CA CYS A 115 15.84 2.39 10.01
C CYS A 115 17.07 2.29 10.92
N GLU A 116 17.78 1.16 10.87
CA GLU A 116 18.94 0.89 11.74
C GLU A 116 20.11 1.85 11.45
N SER A 117 20.34 2.18 10.16
CA SER A 117 21.38 3.14 9.79
C SER A 117 21.01 4.58 10.11
N ILE A 118 19.71 4.91 10.07
CA ILE A 118 19.19 6.24 10.45
C ILE A 118 19.37 6.47 11.94
N GLU A 119 19.00 5.50 12.78
CA GLU A 119 19.17 5.57 14.23
C GLU A 119 20.63 5.70 14.66
N LYS A 120 21.53 4.92 14.04
CA LYS A 120 22.97 5.02 14.29
C LYS A 120 23.53 6.39 13.93
N GLN A 121 23.05 6.98 12.84
CA GLN A 121 23.52 8.30 12.40
C GLN A 121 22.99 9.42 13.30
N GLN A 122 21.80 9.27 13.87
CA GLN A 122 21.26 10.20 14.86
C GLN A 122 22.05 10.14 16.18
N LEU A 123 22.39 8.96 16.65
CA LEU A 123 23.22 8.77 17.85
C LEU A 123 24.62 9.38 17.68
N LEU A 124 25.28 9.13 16.56
CA LEU A 124 26.59 9.73 16.26
C LEU A 124 26.56 11.27 16.21
N ASN A 125 25.49 11.84 15.68
CA ASN A 125 25.34 13.29 15.62
C ASN A 125 25.03 13.91 17.00
N THR A 126 24.46 13.15 17.93
CA THR A 126 24.17 13.60 19.28
C THR A 126 25.47 13.60 20.11
N ASP A 127 26.29 12.56 20.00
CA ASP A 127 27.59 12.48 20.69
C ASP A 127 28.55 13.59 20.26
N THR A 128 28.58 13.94 18.96
CA THR A 128 29.41 15.03 18.46
C THR A 128 28.96 16.42 18.93
N GLN A 129 27.69 16.61 19.25
CA GLN A 129 27.20 17.88 19.79
C GLN A 129 27.50 18.04 21.30
N GLU A 130 27.57 16.94 22.05
CA GLU A 130 27.96 16.98 23.46
C GLU A 130 29.45 17.26 23.65
N GLU A 131 30.32 16.74 22.79
CA GLU A 131 31.77 17.04 22.85
C GLU A 131 32.10 18.51 22.50
N ASP A 132 31.33 19.16 21.65
CA ASP A 132 31.50 20.57 21.31
C ASP A 132 31.04 21.52 22.45
N LEU A 133 30.12 21.10 23.29
CA LEU A 133 29.63 21.88 24.45
C LEU A 133 30.60 21.86 25.62
N ASP A 134 31.33 20.77 25.82
CA ASP A 134 32.37 20.64 26.84
C ASP A 134 33.66 21.41 26.51
N SER A 135 33.84 21.79 25.23
CA SER A 135 35.02 22.59 24.78
C SER A 135 34.88 24.09 25.07
N PHE A 136 33.68 24.58 25.41
CA PHE A 136 33.44 25.94 25.89
C PHE A 136 33.41 25.96 27.41
N GLY A 137 34.56 25.73 28.04
CA GLY A 137 34.75 25.86 29.48
C GLY A 137 34.41 27.25 29.99
N PHE A 138 33.46 27.34 30.90
CA PHE A 138 33.31 28.40 31.88
C PHE A 138 33.77 27.91 33.24
#